data_7bd9f0b9d296032627ed09f547d09267
#
_entry.id   7bd9f0b9d296032627ed09f547d09267
#
_cell.length_a   1.000
_cell.length_b   1.000
_cell.length_c   1.000
_cell.angle_alpha   90.00
_cell.angle_beta   90.00
_cell.angle_gamma   90.00
#
_symmetry.space_group_name_H-M   'P 1'
#
loop_
_entity.id
_entity.type
_entity.pdbx_description
1 polymer ?
#
loop_
_entity_poly.entity_id
_entity_poly.type
_entity_poly.pdbx_seq_one_letter_code
_entity_poly.pdbx_strand_id
1 'polypeptide(L)'
;MIFVARQRYMLLGLLLAVLCDSTAIGHASPLQDENDLRAVIVIMRHGVRAPIESETRSGAYNAQPWPAWPTKPGVLTPHGAQALRLLADFYRMRYPTLLQSNSCEHPGIYVEANTTQRTIASAKALLPGLSPQCTSVQAHYFTDRPNPLFSPSSHSAVNRQRVTDATLGRMANQPDWFTDAFVRPLEKMHGALTSCVGPDCDRSTQDFRTIRVQNDVAAPRDSRIESPVTLGADFAENFLLEYTEGMPMSQVGWGRVSRADLNDLMQMNTQYHDFMLRTPYEAQVAASNLAAHLRDTILSAASGNATPHELGTTADHFILLDGHDSNLSWLGGLLHLDWLLPDQTFNATPPGSALVFEVHRSRTSGSATVQVLFISQTLDQIRDLRPLTGAERPSIAPIFVPGCSGVAPAYECSVEEFTKVVNSAIDNRFVVDSPK
;
A
#
# COMPACT_ATOMS: atom_id res chain seq x y z
N MET A 1 -26.88 -75.59 9.80
CA MET A 1 -27.87 -75.80 10.86
C MET A 1 -27.64 -74.72 11.88
N ILE A 2 -28.60 -73.86 12.05
CA ILE A 2 -29.10 -73.24 13.27
C ILE A 2 -29.79 -71.93 12.88
N PHE A 3 -30.97 -71.84 13.36
CA PHE A 3 -32.12 -71.03 13.06
C PHE A 3 -31.97 -69.52 13.21
N VAL A 4 -32.65 -68.85 12.28
CA VAL A 4 -33.04 -67.43 12.30
C VAL A 4 -34.20 -67.23 13.26
N ALA A 5 -34.14 -66.26 14.13
CA ALA A 5 -35.28 -65.68 14.85
C ALA A 5 -35.46 -64.21 14.44
N ARG A 6 -36.53 -63.96 13.68
CA ARG A 6 -37.06 -62.62 13.40
C ARG A 6 -37.87 -62.13 14.58
N GLN A 7 -37.49 -61.01 15.18
CA GLN A 7 -38.33 -60.29 16.12
C GLN A 7 -38.77 -58.94 15.51
N ARG A 8 -40.09 -58.86 15.27
CA ARG A 8 -40.76 -57.62 14.81
C ARG A 8 -40.99 -56.76 16.06
N TYR A 9 -40.50 -55.51 16.04
CA TYR A 9 -40.94 -54.48 16.97
C TYR A 9 -41.83 -53.49 16.25
N MET A 10 -43.08 -53.36 16.73
CA MET A 10 -44.02 -52.32 16.42
C MET A 10 -43.52 -50.95 16.83
N LEU A 11 -43.38 -50.02 15.90
CA LEU A 11 -43.15 -48.63 16.19
C LEU A 11 -44.48 -47.95 16.54
N LEU A 12 -44.60 -47.55 17.77
CA LEU A 12 -45.61 -46.60 18.23
C LEU A 12 -45.10 -45.19 17.91
N GLY A 13 -45.75 -44.51 16.96
CA GLY A 13 -45.42 -43.12 16.62
C GLY A 13 -45.92 -42.18 17.68
N LEU A 14 -45.01 -41.54 18.39
CA LEU A 14 -45.28 -40.33 19.18
C LEU A 14 -44.99 -39.11 18.30
N LEU A 15 -46.05 -38.41 17.87
CA LEU A 15 -45.93 -37.08 17.26
C LEU A 15 -45.61 -36.08 18.37
N LEU A 16 -44.32 -35.71 18.49
CA LEU A 16 -43.93 -34.47 19.19
C LEU A 16 -44.13 -33.28 18.24
N ALA A 17 -45.17 -32.49 18.51
CA ALA A 17 -45.30 -31.16 17.91
C ALA A 17 -44.19 -30.27 18.52
N VAL A 18 -43.11 -30.03 17.78
CA VAL A 18 -42.15 -28.98 18.12
C VAL A 18 -42.79 -27.65 17.72
N LEU A 19 -43.25 -26.92 18.70
CA LEU A 19 -43.56 -25.50 18.58
C LEU A 19 -42.24 -24.79 18.29
N CYS A 20 -42.01 -24.44 17.02
CA CYS A 20 -40.99 -23.47 16.62
C CYS A 20 -41.43 -22.12 17.16
N ASP A 21 -40.96 -21.75 18.34
CA ASP A 21 -40.89 -20.37 18.74
C ASP A 21 -40.02 -19.64 17.71
N SER A 22 -40.70 -18.88 16.85
CA SER A 22 -40.07 -17.89 15.98
C SER A 22 -39.51 -16.78 16.87
N THR A 23 -38.34 -17.03 17.47
CA THR A 23 -37.54 -15.93 17.99
C THR A 23 -37.23 -15.04 16.80
N ALA A 24 -37.96 -13.93 16.73
CA ALA A 24 -37.66 -12.83 15.85
C ALA A 24 -36.17 -12.53 16.04
N ILE A 25 -35.36 -12.90 15.04
CA ILE A 25 -34.03 -12.37 14.89
C ILE A 25 -34.26 -10.88 14.72
N GLY A 26 -34.14 -10.16 15.83
CA GLY A 26 -34.14 -8.71 15.81
C GLY A 26 -33.06 -8.33 14.81
N HIS A 27 -33.48 -7.80 13.67
CA HIS A 27 -32.57 -7.04 12.82
C HIS A 27 -32.03 -5.97 13.76
N ALA A 28 -30.79 -6.15 14.22
CA ALA A 28 -30.05 -5.05 14.79
C ALA A 28 -30.13 -3.95 13.73
N SER A 29 -30.93 -2.94 14.02
CA SER A 29 -30.87 -1.68 13.26
C SER A 29 -29.39 -1.34 13.15
N PRO A 30 -28.85 -0.97 11.97
CA PRO A 30 -27.52 -0.45 11.92
C PRO A 30 -27.47 0.62 13.00
N LEU A 31 -26.57 0.44 13.97
CA LEU A 31 -26.26 1.47 14.96
C LEU A 31 -26.04 2.72 14.12
N GLN A 32 -27.00 3.65 14.13
CA GLN A 32 -26.85 4.95 13.49
C GLN A 32 -25.57 5.51 14.09
N ASP A 33 -24.61 5.82 13.21
CA ASP A 33 -23.28 6.29 13.55
C ASP A 33 -23.39 7.36 14.65
N GLU A 34 -23.12 6.95 15.89
CA GLU A 34 -23.00 7.87 17.01
C GLU A 34 -21.74 8.74 16.85
N ASN A 35 -20.90 8.40 15.87
CA ASN A 35 -19.65 9.04 15.58
C ASN A 35 -19.71 9.82 14.26
N ASP A 36 -19.30 11.09 14.30
CA ASP A 36 -19.10 11.90 13.11
C ASP A 36 -17.71 11.66 12.52
N LEU A 37 -17.63 11.31 11.24
CA LEU A 37 -16.39 11.31 10.49
C LEU A 37 -15.92 12.77 10.31
N ARG A 38 -14.77 13.12 10.89
CA ARG A 38 -14.22 14.47 10.92
C ARG A 38 -13.23 14.72 9.80
N ALA A 39 -12.37 13.76 9.54
CA ALA A 39 -11.40 13.83 8.46
C ALA A 39 -10.98 12.44 7.99
N VAL A 40 -10.46 12.40 6.77
CA VAL A 40 -9.80 11.25 6.17
C VAL A 40 -8.45 11.69 5.64
N ILE A 41 -7.40 11.01 6.07
CA ILE A 41 -6.03 11.22 5.57
C ILE A 41 -5.62 9.98 4.78
N VAL A 42 -5.32 10.14 3.50
CA VAL A 42 -4.93 9.10 2.56
C VAL A 42 -3.46 9.27 2.22
N ILE A 43 -2.62 8.30 2.56
CA ILE A 43 -1.22 8.24 2.14
C ILE A 43 -1.12 7.11 1.12
N MET A 44 -0.82 7.43 -0.14
CA MET A 44 -0.93 6.47 -1.21
C MET A 44 0.32 6.35 -2.08
N ARG A 45 0.43 5.21 -2.75
CA ARG A 45 1.36 4.98 -3.85
C ARG A 45 0.78 5.52 -5.15
N HIS A 46 1.60 6.14 -6.00
CA HIS A 46 1.23 6.53 -7.37
C HIS A 46 0.63 5.36 -8.18
N GLY A 47 -0.06 5.66 -9.28
CA GLY A 47 -0.63 4.68 -10.20
C GLY A 47 0.39 3.93 -11.05
N VAL A 48 -0.10 3.09 -11.97
CA VAL A 48 0.75 2.31 -12.90
C VAL A 48 1.62 3.23 -13.75
N ARG A 49 2.90 2.88 -13.83
CA ARG A 49 3.95 3.60 -14.58
C ARG A 49 4.78 2.67 -15.43
N ALA A 50 5.49 3.19 -16.42
CA ALA A 50 6.55 2.42 -17.06
C ALA A 50 7.69 2.12 -16.07
N PRO A 51 8.37 0.96 -16.17
CA PRO A 51 9.56 0.65 -15.38
C PRO A 51 10.64 1.73 -15.50
N ILE A 52 11.46 1.89 -14.46
CA ILE A 52 12.65 2.74 -14.50
C ILE A 52 13.86 1.93 -15.00
N GLU A 53 14.91 2.60 -15.48
CA GLU A 53 16.08 1.93 -16.05
C GLU A 53 16.78 0.98 -15.06
N SER A 54 16.85 1.35 -13.78
CA SER A 54 17.42 0.49 -12.75
C SER A 54 16.65 -0.82 -12.56
N GLU A 55 15.35 -0.84 -12.75
CA GLU A 55 14.53 -2.04 -12.65
C GLU A 55 14.66 -2.97 -13.86
N THR A 56 14.96 -2.44 -15.03
CA THR A 56 15.22 -3.24 -16.23
C THR A 56 16.65 -3.71 -16.35
N ARG A 57 17.55 -3.14 -15.55
CA ARG A 57 19.00 -3.44 -15.57
C ARG A 57 19.60 -3.40 -16.97
N SER A 58 19.12 -2.48 -17.81
CA SER A 58 19.55 -2.31 -19.21
C SER A 58 19.50 -3.60 -20.03
N GLY A 59 18.66 -4.56 -19.66
CA GLY A 59 18.52 -5.83 -20.37
C GLY A 59 19.64 -6.85 -20.15
N ALA A 60 20.51 -6.68 -19.16
CA ALA A 60 21.64 -7.56 -18.93
C ALA A 60 21.27 -9.01 -18.55
N TYR A 61 20.07 -9.22 -18.05
CA TYR A 61 19.62 -10.50 -17.46
C TYR A 61 18.49 -11.18 -18.22
N ASN A 62 17.94 -10.55 -19.25
CA ASN A 62 16.79 -11.05 -20.02
C ASN A 62 17.19 -11.41 -21.46
N ALA A 63 16.74 -12.55 -21.92
CA ALA A 63 17.05 -13.09 -23.26
C ALA A 63 16.23 -12.43 -24.39
N GLN A 64 15.27 -11.60 -24.06
CA GLN A 64 14.42 -10.86 -25.00
C GLN A 64 14.26 -9.42 -24.55
N PRO A 65 14.17 -8.43 -25.45
CA PRO A 65 13.91 -7.05 -25.06
C PRO A 65 12.64 -6.94 -24.20
N TRP A 66 12.67 -6.04 -23.20
CA TRP A 66 11.49 -5.71 -22.42
C TRP A 66 10.37 -5.19 -23.32
N PRO A 67 9.08 -5.44 -23.00
CA PRO A 67 7.96 -4.91 -23.75
C PRO A 67 8.02 -3.38 -23.89
N ALA A 68 7.52 -2.88 -25.03
CA ALA A 68 7.41 -1.44 -25.23
C ALA A 68 6.29 -0.85 -24.37
N TRP A 69 6.56 0.32 -23.80
CA TRP A 69 5.64 1.05 -22.95
C TRP A 69 5.08 2.29 -23.65
N PRO A 70 3.84 2.72 -23.33
CA PRO A 70 3.23 3.91 -23.95
C PRO A 70 3.87 5.22 -23.47
N THR A 71 4.68 5.17 -22.40
CA THR A 71 5.33 6.34 -21.80
C THR A 71 6.82 6.10 -21.58
N LYS A 72 7.56 7.17 -21.30
CA LYS A 72 8.98 7.10 -20.92
C LYS A 72 9.15 6.36 -19.57
N PRO A 73 10.34 5.81 -19.29
CA PRO A 73 10.66 5.21 -18.00
C PRO A 73 10.24 6.08 -16.81
N GLY A 74 9.59 5.46 -15.82
CA GLY A 74 9.14 6.10 -14.59
C GLY A 74 7.94 7.05 -14.70
N VAL A 75 7.35 7.21 -15.89
CA VAL A 75 6.22 8.11 -16.17
C VAL A 75 4.90 7.35 -15.98
N LEU A 76 3.94 7.97 -15.30
CA LEU A 76 2.57 7.45 -15.13
C LEU A 76 1.95 7.18 -16.51
N THR A 77 1.33 6.02 -16.69
CA THR A 77 0.68 5.66 -17.94
C THR A 77 -0.74 6.24 -18.04
N PRO A 78 -1.30 6.39 -19.25
CA PRO A 78 -2.72 6.73 -19.40
C PRO A 78 -3.66 5.72 -18.74
N HIS A 79 -3.32 4.43 -18.78
CA HIS A 79 -4.05 3.37 -18.11
C HIS A 79 -4.01 3.54 -16.57
N GLY A 80 -2.83 3.76 -16.02
CA GLY A 80 -2.67 4.05 -14.58
C GLY A 80 -3.46 5.28 -14.13
N ALA A 81 -3.47 6.35 -14.95
CA ALA A 81 -4.28 7.53 -14.66
C ALA A 81 -5.79 7.23 -14.67
N GLN A 82 -6.26 6.34 -15.55
CA GLN A 82 -7.66 5.93 -15.59
C GLN A 82 -8.05 5.06 -14.39
N ALA A 83 -7.19 4.13 -13.99
CA ALA A 83 -7.40 3.32 -12.78
C ALA A 83 -7.53 4.19 -11.52
N LEU A 84 -6.70 5.25 -11.41
CA LEU A 84 -6.78 6.21 -10.31
C LEU A 84 -8.07 7.04 -10.32
N ARG A 85 -8.61 7.40 -11.49
CA ARG A 85 -9.92 8.08 -11.58
C ARG A 85 -11.03 7.20 -11.01
N LEU A 86 -11.02 5.90 -11.31
CA LEU A 86 -11.99 4.94 -10.74
C LEU A 86 -11.83 4.85 -9.22
N LEU A 87 -10.60 4.88 -8.72
CA LEU A 87 -10.33 4.90 -7.29
C LEU A 87 -10.82 6.19 -6.62
N ALA A 88 -10.66 7.34 -7.26
CA ALA A 88 -11.18 8.63 -6.78
C ALA A 88 -12.71 8.64 -6.72
N ASP A 89 -13.40 8.08 -7.71
CA ASP A 89 -14.86 7.89 -7.69
C ASP A 89 -15.30 7.01 -6.51
N PHE A 90 -14.53 5.96 -6.21
CA PHE A 90 -14.77 5.13 -5.02
C PHE A 90 -14.62 5.94 -3.73
N TYR A 91 -13.55 6.74 -3.55
CA TYR A 91 -13.39 7.59 -2.37
C TYR A 91 -14.54 8.57 -2.23
N ARG A 92 -14.99 9.20 -3.32
CA ARG A 92 -16.14 10.12 -3.30
C ARG A 92 -17.44 9.44 -2.88
N MET A 93 -17.66 8.18 -3.27
CA MET A 93 -18.81 7.40 -2.83
C MET A 93 -18.68 6.93 -1.38
N ARG A 94 -17.47 6.62 -0.92
CA ARG A 94 -17.21 6.18 0.45
C ARG A 94 -17.33 7.32 1.46
N TYR A 95 -16.88 8.52 1.10
CA TYR A 95 -16.83 9.69 1.98
C TYR A 95 -17.69 10.85 1.48
N PRO A 96 -19.00 10.64 1.26
CA PRO A 96 -19.85 11.64 0.64
C PRO A 96 -20.00 12.90 1.50
N THR A 97 -19.95 12.79 2.82
CA THR A 97 -20.03 13.93 3.74
C THR A 97 -18.84 14.87 3.67
N LEU A 98 -17.68 14.38 3.25
CA LEU A 98 -16.44 15.15 3.14
C LEU A 98 -16.17 15.62 1.70
N LEU A 99 -16.61 14.86 0.68
CA LEU A 99 -16.23 15.08 -0.72
C LEU A 99 -17.38 15.62 -1.60
N GLN A 100 -18.58 15.78 -1.07
CA GLN A 100 -19.71 16.35 -1.80
C GLN A 100 -20.05 17.76 -1.31
N SER A 101 -19.03 18.61 -1.14
CA SER A 101 -19.23 20.01 -0.80
C SER A 101 -19.98 20.75 -1.90
N ASN A 102 -20.95 21.58 -1.52
CA ASN A 102 -21.67 22.47 -2.43
C ASN A 102 -20.90 23.79 -2.68
N SER A 103 -19.78 24.01 -2.01
CA SER A 103 -18.97 25.23 -2.14
C SER A 103 -17.58 24.90 -2.71
N CYS A 104 -17.24 25.56 -3.81
CA CYS A 104 -15.88 25.47 -4.37
C CYS A 104 -14.94 26.55 -3.82
N GLU A 105 -15.40 27.45 -2.98
CA GLU A 105 -14.53 28.39 -2.26
C GLU A 105 -13.73 27.68 -1.16
N HIS A 106 -14.38 26.72 -0.48
CA HIS A 106 -13.77 25.92 0.58
C HIS A 106 -14.17 24.45 0.37
N PRO A 107 -13.53 23.75 -0.58
CA PRO A 107 -13.90 22.38 -0.93
C PRO A 107 -13.55 21.37 0.17
N GLY A 108 -12.73 21.74 1.16
CA GLY A 108 -12.32 20.87 2.27
C GLY A 108 -11.37 19.75 1.85
N ILE A 109 -10.66 19.94 0.74
CA ILE A 109 -9.79 18.94 0.12
C ILE A 109 -8.37 19.52 -0.01
N TYR A 110 -7.41 18.85 0.59
CA TYR A 110 -5.99 19.11 0.42
C TYR A 110 -5.31 17.93 -0.28
N VAL A 111 -4.59 18.18 -1.35
CA VAL A 111 -3.83 17.17 -2.09
C VAL A 111 -2.39 17.61 -2.24
N GLU A 112 -1.45 16.76 -1.82
CA GLU A 112 -0.02 17.01 -1.96
C GLU A 112 0.68 15.81 -2.58
N ALA A 113 1.56 16.05 -3.55
CA ALA A 113 2.33 15.03 -4.24
C ALA A 113 3.83 15.16 -4.01
N ASN A 114 4.53 14.03 -4.06
CA ASN A 114 5.99 14.07 -4.19
C ASN A 114 6.38 14.68 -5.55
N THR A 115 7.65 15.04 -5.69
CA THR A 115 8.21 15.80 -6.81
C THR A 115 8.38 15.01 -8.11
N THR A 116 8.12 13.70 -8.14
CA THR A 116 8.26 12.89 -9.35
C THR A 116 7.08 13.07 -10.30
N GLN A 117 7.33 12.93 -11.61
CA GLN A 117 6.26 13.07 -12.60
C GLN A 117 5.07 12.17 -12.31
N ARG A 118 5.31 10.88 -11.94
CA ARG A 118 4.26 9.91 -11.68
C ARG A 118 3.38 10.25 -10.48
N THR A 119 3.94 10.81 -9.41
CA THR A 119 3.17 11.21 -8.23
C THR A 119 2.35 12.47 -8.51
N ILE A 120 2.94 13.48 -9.16
CA ILE A 120 2.22 14.69 -9.57
C ILE A 120 1.09 14.36 -10.55
N ALA A 121 1.35 13.47 -11.51
CA ALA A 121 0.34 13.07 -12.49
C ALA A 121 -0.77 12.21 -11.85
N SER A 122 -0.44 11.36 -10.87
CA SER A 122 -1.42 10.58 -10.11
C SER A 122 -2.34 11.48 -9.30
N ALA A 123 -1.78 12.41 -8.54
CA ALA A 123 -2.57 13.40 -7.80
C ALA A 123 -3.52 14.18 -8.74
N LYS A 124 -3.01 14.65 -9.88
CA LYS A 124 -3.83 15.33 -10.90
C LYS A 124 -4.91 14.42 -11.51
N ALA A 125 -4.66 13.13 -11.66
CA ALA A 125 -5.64 12.17 -12.18
C ALA A 125 -6.78 11.88 -11.21
N LEU A 126 -6.53 11.96 -9.90
CA LEU A 126 -7.52 11.75 -8.84
C LEU A 126 -8.49 12.94 -8.69
N LEU A 127 -8.01 14.16 -8.85
CA LEU A 127 -8.78 15.38 -8.58
C LEU A 127 -10.16 15.42 -9.25
N PRO A 128 -10.32 15.11 -10.57
CA PRO A 128 -11.63 15.15 -11.21
C PRO A 128 -12.65 14.15 -10.63
N GLY A 129 -12.20 13.04 -10.06
CA GLY A 129 -13.07 12.06 -9.39
C GLY A 129 -13.41 12.47 -7.98
N LEU A 130 -12.44 13.02 -7.22
CA LEU A 130 -12.64 13.50 -5.86
C LEU A 130 -13.56 14.73 -5.80
N SER A 131 -13.36 15.67 -6.72
CA SER A 131 -14.07 16.95 -6.74
C SER A 131 -14.50 17.36 -8.15
N PRO A 132 -15.45 16.63 -8.77
CA PRO A 132 -15.84 16.85 -10.17
C PRO A 132 -16.47 18.23 -10.43
N GLN A 133 -17.00 18.88 -9.40
CA GLN A 133 -17.66 20.17 -9.51
C GLN A 133 -16.70 21.34 -9.27
N CYS A 134 -15.56 21.13 -8.60
CA CYS A 134 -14.65 22.18 -8.18
C CYS A 134 -13.29 22.04 -8.87
N THR A 135 -13.18 22.55 -10.08
CA THR A 135 -11.94 22.52 -10.88
C THR A 135 -10.83 23.42 -10.34
N SER A 136 -11.13 24.23 -9.30
CA SER A 136 -10.15 25.08 -8.62
C SER A 136 -9.21 24.32 -7.68
N VAL A 137 -9.58 23.10 -7.25
CA VAL A 137 -8.71 22.27 -6.41
C VAL A 137 -7.47 21.86 -7.20
N GLN A 138 -6.31 22.14 -6.66
CA GLN A 138 -5.02 21.82 -7.27
C GLN A 138 -4.19 20.92 -6.37
N ALA A 139 -3.32 20.12 -6.97
CA ALA A 139 -2.33 19.36 -6.22
C ALA A 139 -1.13 20.27 -5.89
N HIS A 140 -0.72 20.27 -4.62
CA HIS A 140 0.49 20.92 -4.15
C HIS A 140 1.70 20.01 -4.40
N TYR A 141 2.83 20.56 -4.82
CA TYR A 141 4.10 19.85 -4.99
C TYR A 141 5.27 20.82 -5.12
N PHE A 142 6.45 20.39 -4.73
CA PHE A 142 7.67 21.17 -4.91
C PHE A 142 8.24 20.97 -6.32
N THR A 143 8.86 22.01 -6.88
CA THR A 143 9.51 21.96 -8.21
C THR A 143 11.01 22.14 -8.16
N ASP A 144 11.54 22.71 -7.09
CA ASP A 144 12.92 23.18 -6.93
C ASP A 144 13.74 22.36 -5.91
N ARG A 145 13.06 21.51 -5.15
CA ARG A 145 13.69 20.69 -4.09
C ARG A 145 12.88 19.44 -3.81
N PRO A 146 13.48 18.39 -3.19
CA PRO A 146 12.73 17.24 -2.70
C PRO A 146 11.68 17.66 -1.67
N ASN A 147 10.52 16.99 -1.70
CA ASN A 147 9.50 17.18 -0.68
C ASN A 147 9.86 16.36 0.57
N PRO A 148 10.06 17.02 1.74
CA PRO A 148 10.51 16.33 2.95
C PRO A 148 9.48 15.37 3.55
N LEU A 149 8.21 15.45 3.16
CA LEU A 149 7.19 14.48 3.59
C LEU A 149 7.42 13.08 2.98
N PHE A 150 7.88 13.03 1.73
CA PHE A 150 8.02 11.79 0.97
C PHE A 150 9.46 11.32 0.84
N SER A 151 10.40 12.26 0.88
CA SER A 151 11.80 11.97 0.67
C SER A 151 12.54 12.20 1.98
N PRO A 152 13.05 11.13 2.63
CA PRO A 152 13.87 11.30 3.82
C PRO A 152 15.03 12.20 3.43
N SER A 153 15.09 13.32 4.08
CA SER A 153 16.05 14.34 3.74
C SER A 153 17.46 13.80 3.89
N SER A 154 18.38 14.34 3.09
CA SER A 154 19.81 14.21 3.27
C SER A 154 20.30 14.91 4.56
N HIS A 155 19.58 14.69 5.68
CA HIS A 155 19.97 15.26 6.97
C HIS A 155 21.35 14.75 7.36
N SER A 156 22.19 15.67 7.78
CA SER A 156 23.50 15.37 8.37
C SER A 156 23.40 14.43 9.61
N ALA A 157 22.21 14.29 10.19
CA ALA A 157 21.92 13.40 11.30
C ALA A 157 21.79 11.92 10.92
N VAL A 158 21.64 11.57 9.63
CA VAL A 158 21.49 10.17 9.20
C VAL A 158 22.84 9.45 9.28
N ASN A 159 22.90 8.45 10.13
CA ASN A 159 24.05 7.55 10.18
C ASN A 159 23.80 6.38 9.20
N ARG A 160 24.37 6.47 8.00
CA ARG A 160 24.23 5.47 6.94
C ARG A 160 24.75 4.10 7.35
N GLN A 161 25.87 4.04 8.07
CA GLN A 161 26.40 2.79 8.59
C GLN A 161 25.39 2.11 9.51
N ARG A 162 24.79 2.86 10.45
CA ARG A 162 23.77 2.33 11.37
C ARG A 162 22.53 1.79 10.64
N VAL A 163 22.11 2.44 9.55
CA VAL A 163 21.01 1.94 8.71
C VAL A 163 21.38 0.59 8.13
N THR A 164 22.56 0.47 7.53
CA THR A 164 23.04 -0.78 6.94
C THR A 164 23.21 -1.87 8.01
N ASP A 165 23.80 -1.56 9.15
CA ASP A 165 23.98 -2.50 10.26
C ASP A 165 22.65 -2.99 10.81
N ALA A 166 21.65 -2.11 10.90
CA ALA A 166 20.31 -2.49 11.34
C ALA A 166 19.64 -3.48 10.37
N THR A 167 19.80 -3.27 9.07
CA THR A 167 19.30 -4.20 8.04
C THR A 167 20.03 -5.54 8.09
N LEU A 168 21.36 -5.52 8.13
CA LEU A 168 22.18 -6.73 8.23
C LEU A 168 21.91 -7.49 9.54
N GLY A 169 21.65 -6.79 10.64
CA GLY A 169 21.28 -7.39 11.92
C GLY A 169 20.02 -8.24 11.83
N ARG A 170 19.01 -7.82 11.03
CA ARG A 170 17.79 -8.62 10.76
C ARG A 170 18.09 -9.87 9.92
N MET A 171 19.16 -9.85 9.16
CA MET A 171 19.67 -11.00 8.37
C MET A 171 20.70 -11.83 9.14
N ALA A 172 20.76 -11.73 10.47
CA ALA A 172 21.76 -12.38 11.31
C ALA A 172 23.22 -12.07 10.88
N ASN A 173 23.44 -10.95 10.21
CA ASN A 173 24.70 -10.58 9.56
C ASN A 173 25.18 -11.63 8.53
N GLN A 174 24.24 -12.38 7.95
CA GLN A 174 24.44 -13.42 6.95
C GLN A 174 23.52 -13.17 5.75
N PRO A 175 23.79 -12.13 4.93
CA PRO A 175 22.88 -11.75 3.85
C PRO A 175 22.74 -12.82 2.76
N ASP A 176 23.67 -13.75 2.65
CA ASP A 176 23.54 -14.90 1.74
C ASP A 176 22.37 -15.81 2.12
N TRP A 177 22.07 -15.98 3.42
CA TRP A 177 20.91 -16.76 3.87
C TRP A 177 19.58 -16.18 3.40
N PHE A 178 19.53 -14.86 3.20
CA PHE A 178 18.38 -14.21 2.61
C PHE A 178 18.14 -14.71 1.17
N THR A 179 19.22 -14.88 0.39
CA THR A 179 19.14 -15.46 -0.96
C THR A 179 18.71 -16.93 -0.91
N ASP A 180 19.26 -17.72 0.01
CA ASP A 180 18.95 -19.15 0.13
C ASP A 180 17.47 -19.41 0.46
N ALA A 181 16.84 -18.52 1.20
CA ALA A 181 15.40 -18.60 1.50
C ALA A 181 14.50 -18.45 0.24
N PHE A 182 15.01 -17.88 -0.84
CA PHE A 182 14.26 -17.56 -2.06
C PHE A 182 14.67 -18.37 -3.29
N VAL A 183 15.34 -19.50 -3.14
CA VAL A 183 15.82 -20.34 -4.26
C VAL A 183 14.71 -20.61 -5.30
N ARG A 184 13.49 -21.01 -4.88
CA ARG A 184 12.40 -21.31 -5.80
C ARG A 184 11.88 -20.10 -6.58
N PRO A 185 11.54 -18.96 -5.94
CA PRO A 185 11.21 -17.73 -6.66
C PRO A 185 12.32 -17.26 -7.60
N LEU A 186 13.60 -17.37 -7.19
CA LEU A 186 14.75 -17.02 -8.02
C LEU A 186 14.89 -17.91 -9.25
N GLU A 187 14.69 -19.23 -9.12
CA GLU A 187 14.67 -20.17 -10.25
C GLU A 187 13.52 -19.87 -11.22
N LYS A 188 12.32 -19.61 -10.69
CA LYS A 188 11.16 -19.22 -11.49
C LYS A 188 11.42 -17.91 -12.25
N MET A 189 11.96 -16.91 -11.59
CA MET A 189 12.34 -15.62 -12.19
C MET A 189 13.39 -15.82 -13.29
N HIS A 190 14.45 -16.58 -13.01
CA HIS A 190 15.46 -16.88 -14.02
C HIS A 190 14.86 -17.57 -15.25
N GLY A 191 13.98 -18.56 -15.05
CA GLY A 191 13.24 -19.20 -16.12
C GLY A 191 12.42 -18.19 -16.94
N ALA A 192 11.69 -17.27 -16.29
CA ALA A 192 10.93 -16.24 -16.98
C ALA A 192 11.81 -15.30 -17.81
N LEU A 193 12.98 -14.93 -17.32
CA LEU A 193 13.92 -14.03 -18.00
C LEU A 193 14.63 -14.69 -19.17
N THR A 194 15.00 -15.99 -19.07
CA THR A 194 15.96 -16.63 -20.00
C THR A 194 15.38 -17.69 -20.91
N SER A 195 14.17 -18.24 -20.65
CA SER A 195 13.55 -19.31 -21.45
C SER A 195 13.02 -18.81 -22.79
N CYS A 196 13.90 -18.27 -23.60
CA CYS A 196 13.63 -17.80 -24.96
C CYS A 196 14.00 -18.85 -25.98
N VAL A 197 13.15 -19.02 -27.03
CA VAL A 197 13.38 -19.94 -28.15
C VAL A 197 13.29 -19.17 -29.45
N GLY A 198 14.34 -19.25 -30.26
CA GLY A 198 14.39 -18.61 -31.58
C GLY A 198 15.69 -17.86 -31.86
N PRO A 199 15.82 -17.26 -33.07
CA PRO A 199 17.02 -16.54 -33.47
C PRO A 199 17.20 -15.19 -32.76
N ASP A 200 16.11 -14.59 -32.28
CA ASP A 200 16.12 -13.27 -31.64
C ASP A 200 16.46 -13.33 -30.13
N CYS A 201 16.82 -14.52 -29.63
CA CYS A 201 17.17 -14.71 -28.24
C CYS A 201 18.64 -14.38 -27.98
N ASP A 202 18.88 -13.43 -27.07
CA ASP A 202 20.23 -13.20 -26.57
C ASP A 202 20.59 -14.30 -25.55
N ARG A 203 21.61 -15.08 -25.89
CA ARG A 203 22.15 -16.17 -25.05
C ARG A 203 23.35 -15.73 -24.22
N SER A 204 23.78 -14.49 -24.34
CA SER A 204 24.88 -13.91 -23.59
C SER A 204 24.44 -13.29 -22.25
N THR A 205 23.16 -13.48 -21.86
CA THR A 205 22.60 -12.92 -20.62
C THR A 205 23.38 -13.40 -19.39
N GLN A 206 23.53 -12.49 -18.43
CA GLN A 206 24.09 -12.82 -17.13
C GLN A 206 23.08 -13.58 -16.27
N ASP A 207 23.57 -14.50 -15.43
CA ASP A 207 22.74 -15.14 -14.41
C ASP A 207 22.73 -14.31 -13.12
N PHE A 208 21.65 -13.57 -12.88
CA PHE A 208 21.53 -12.71 -11.70
C PHE A 208 21.56 -13.48 -10.37
N ARG A 209 21.30 -14.79 -10.38
CA ARG A 209 21.37 -15.65 -9.19
C ARG A 209 22.81 -15.87 -8.69
N THR A 210 23.79 -15.64 -9.56
CA THR A 210 25.23 -15.80 -9.23
C THR A 210 25.87 -14.54 -8.66
N ILE A 211 25.12 -13.44 -8.59
CA ILE A 211 25.61 -12.19 -8.00
C ILE A 211 25.87 -12.42 -6.52
N ARG A 212 27.07 -12.06 -6.09
CA ARG A 212 27.40 -12.05 -4.67
C ARG A 212 26.72 -10.88 -3.99
N VAL A 213 26.20 -11.12 -2.81
CA VAL A 213 25.64 -10.04 -2.00
C VAL A 213 26.70 -9.00 -1.74
N GLN A 214 26.41 -7.77 -2.13
CA GLN A 214 27.26 -6.61 -1.95
C GLN A 214 26.61 -5.66 -0.97
N ASN A 215 27.45 -5.04 -0.12
CA ASN A 215 27.02 -4.03 0.83
C ASN A 215 27.88 -2.79 0.63
N ASP A 216 27.29 -1.74 0.08
CA ASP A 216 27.94 -0.45 -0.12
C ASP A 216 27.20 0.66 0.65
N VAL A 217 27.74 1.03 1.79
CA VAL A 217 27.19 2.09 2.66
C VAL A 217 27.16 3.45 1.95
N ALA A 218 28.04 3.69 0.98
CA ALA A 218 28.11 4.94 0.22
C ALA A 218 27.08 5.01 -0.91
N ALA A 219 26.58 3.84 -1.36
CA ALA A 219 25.59 3.77 -2.43
C ALA A 219 24.26 4.47 -2.05
N PRO A 220 23.44 4.86 -3.04
CA PRO A 220 22.06 5.23 -2.81
C PRO A 220 21.32 4.17 -1.99
N ARG A 221 20.25 4.57 -1.29
CA ARG A 221 19.52 3.70 -0.36
C ARG A 221 19.14 2.35 -0.97
N ASP A 222 18.55 2.36 -2.12
CA ASP A 222 18.01 1.24 -2.90
C ASP A 222 19.10 0.29 -3.43
N SER A 223 20.34 0.74 -3.47
CA SER A 223 21.49 -0.03 -3.98
C SER A 223 22.50 -0.40 -2.88
N ARG A 224 22.20 -0.14 -1.59
CA ARG A 224 23.14 -0.43 -0.50
C ARG A 224 23.39 -1.90 -0.26
N ILE A 225 22.36 -2.72 -0.47
CA ILE A 225 22.48 -4.17 -0.41
C ILE A 225 21.98 -4.71 -1.73
N GLU A 226 22.90 -5.09 -2.62
CA GLU A 226 22.56 -5.75 -3.86
C GLU A 226 22.70 -7.26 -3.69
N SER A 227 21.69 -8.00 -4.13
CA SER A 227 21.61 -9.44 -3.99
C SER A 227 20.73 -10.02 -5.10
N PRO A 228 20.75 -11.34 -5.33
CA PRO A 228 19.79 -11.97 -6.24
C PRO A 228 18.32 -11.65 -5.90
N VAL A 229 17.98 -11.54 -4.61
CA VAL A 229 16.60 -11.23 -4.17
C VAL A 229 16.22 -9.79 -4.47
N THR A 230 17.14 -8.82 -4.30
CA THR A 230 16.84 -7.41 -4.62
C THR A 230 16.68 -7.20 -6.12
N LEU A 231 17.47 -7.88 -6.96
CA LEU A 231 17.27 -7.87 -8.41
C LEU A 231 15.99 -8.59 -8.81
N GLY A 232 15.70 -9.73 -8.18
CA GLY A 232 14.45 -10.44 -8.37
C GLY A 232 13.22 -9.61 -8.00
N ALA A 233 13.33 -8.74 -6.99
CA ALA A 233 12.30 -7.78 -6.60
C ALA A 233 12.03 -6.73 -7.70
N ASP A 234 13.09 -6.18 -8.31
CA ASP A 234 12.99 -5.25 -9.45
C ASP A 234 12.27 -5.90 -10.65
N PHE A 235 12.64 -7.14 -11.00
CA PHE A 235 12.00 -7.86 -12.11
C PHE A 235 10.55 -8.25 -11.80
N ALA A 236 10.25 -8.63 -10.56
CA ALA A 236 8.88 -8.89 -10.13
C ALA A 236 8.00 -7.65 -10.22
N GLU A 237 8.54 -6.49 -9.86
CA GLU A 237 7.87 -5.19 -10.02
C GLU A 237 7.57 -4.91 -11.49
N ASN A 238 8.51 -5.17 -12.42
CA ASN A 238 8.26 -5.00 -13.85
C ASN A 238 7.10 -5.88 -14.33
N PHE A 239 7.04 -7.14 -13.94
CA PHE A 239 5.94 -8.03 -14.32
C PHE A 239 4.61 -7.62 -13.69
N LEU A 240 4.62 -7.09 -12.46
CA LEU A 240 3.44 -6.49 -11.83
C LEU A 240 2.94 -5.30 -12.63
N LEU A 241 3.83 -4.41 -13.06
CA LEU A 241 3.49 -3.23 -13.85
C LEU A 241 2.95 -3.62 -15.23
N GLU A 242 3.58 -4.58 -15.93
CA GLU A 242 3.09 -5.13 -17.20
C GLU A 242 1.67 -5.70 -17.06
N TYR A 243 1.43 -6.46 -15.99
CA TYR A 243 0.12 -7.03 -15.70
C TYR A 243 -0.92 -5.95 -15.44
N THR A 244 -0.62 -5.02 -14.56
CA THR A 244 -1.54 -3.95 -14.15
C THR A 244 -1.75 -2.88 -15.21
N GLU A 245 -0.82 -2.73 -16.18
CA GLU A 245 -1.01 -1.90 -17.39
C GLU A 245 -2.06 -2.49 -18.34
N GLY A 246 -2.47 -3.75 -18.13
CA GLY A 246 -3.41 -4.42 -19.04
C GLY A 246 -2.73 -4.97 -20.29
N MET A 247 -1.41 -5.17 -20.29
CA MET A 247 -0.71 -5.78 -21.43
C MET A 247 -1.25 -7.17 -21.72
N PRO A 248 -1.33 -7.61 -23.01
CA PRO A 248 -1.67 -8.99 -23.33
C PRO A 248 -0.82 -9.97 -22.53
N MET A 249 -1.40 -11.06 -22.05
CA MET A 249 -0.67 -12.06 -21.25
C MET A 249 0.56 -12.63 -21.96
N SER A 250 0.58 -12.60 -23.28
CA SER A 250 1.76 -12.95 -24.08
C SER A 250 2.94 -11.98 -23.94
N GLN A 251 2.71 -10.80 -23.38
CA GLN A 251 3.74 -9.81 -23.09
C GLN A 251 4.17 -9.78 -21.62
N VAL A 252 3.28 -10.17 -20.69
CA VAL A 252 3.60 -10.24 -19.25
C VAL A 252 4.68 -11.31 -19.03
N GLY A 253 5.90 -10.87 -18.67
CA GLY A 253 7.06 -11.77 -18.60
C GLY A 253 7.22 -12.59 -19.88
N TRP A 254 6.99 -12.00 -21.05
CA TRP A 254 7.02 -12.64 -22.37
C TRP A 254 6.10 -13.86 -22.50
N GLY A 255 4.96 -13.84 -21.78
CA GLY A 255 4.00 -14.94 -21.76
C GLY A 255 4.38 -16.12 -20.84
N ARG A 256 5.42 -15.97 -20.05
CA ARG A 256 5.95 -17.01 -19.14
C ARG A 256 5.55 -16.80 -17.67
N VAL A 257 4.85 -15.72 -17.37
CA VAL A 257 4.39 -15.37 -16.03
C VAL A 257 2.87 -15.36 -16.01
N SER A 258 2.27 -16.34 -15.34
CA SER A 258 0.83 -16.37 -15.08
C SER A 258 0.46 -15.44 -13.90
N ARG A 259 -0.86 -15.24 -13.69
CA ARG A 259 -1.34 -14.49 -12.52
C ARG A 259 -0.91 -15.13 -11.17
N ALA A 260 -0.88 -16.46 -11.11
CA ALA A 260 -0.42 -17.19 -9.93
C ALA A 260 1.10 -17.03 -9.74
N ASP A 261 1.88 -17.13 -10.81
CA ASP A 261 3.33 -16.94 -10.76
C ASP A 261 3.70 -15.53 -10.28
N LEU A 262 2.90 -14.51 -10.66
CA LEU A 262 3.13 -13.15 -10.24
C LEU A 262 3.10 -13.01 -8.71
N ASN A 263 2.16 -13.65 -8.03
CA ASN A 263 2.12 -13.65 -6.56
C ASN A 263 3.35 -14.32 -5.94
N ASP A 264 3.82 -15.44 -6.52
CA ASP A 264 5.03 -16.11 -6.04
C ASP A 264 6.26 -15.21 -6.20
N LEU A 265 6.38 -14.52 -7.34
CA LEU A 265 7.52 -13.64 -7.63
C LEU A 265 7.48 -12.37 -6.78
N MET A 266 6.30 -11.81 -6.53
CA MET A 266 6.12 -10.63 -5.68
C MET A 266 6.51 -10.86 -4.21
N GLN A 267 6.69 -12.09 -3.76
CA GLN A 267 7.28 -12.36 -2.45
C GLN A 267 8.70 -11.77 -2.32
N MET A 268 9.49 -11.75 -3.39
CA MET A 268 10.81 -11.11 -3.37
C MET A 268 10.69 -9.59 -3.19
N ASN A 269 9.73 -8.95 -3.85
CA ASN A 269 9.47 -7.52 -3.73
C ASN A 269 9.02 -7.16 -2.30
N THR A 270 8.05 -7.87 -1.74
CA THR A 270 7.57 -7.59 -0.38
C THR A 270 8.62 -7.88 0.69
N GLN A 271 9.47 -8.90 0.49
CA GLN A 271 10.59 -9.15 1.40
C GLN A 271 11.70 -8.10 1.26
N TYR A 272 11.98 -7.62 0.04
CA TYR A 272 12.85 -6.46 -0.15
C TYR A 272 12.32 -5.26 0.66
N HIS A 273 11.04 -4.94 0.56
CA HIS A 273 10.42 -3.86 1.34
C HIS A 273 10.54 -4.11 2.85
N ASP A 274 10.31 -5.35 3.31
CA ASP A 274 10.39 -5.67 4.73
C ASP A 274 11.80 -5.47 5.27
N PHE A 275 12.83 -6.00 4.62
CA PHE A 275 14.20 -5.90 5.11
C PHE A 275 14.85 -4.54 4.86
N MET A 276 14.58 -3.88 3.71
CA MET A 276 15.25 -2.63 3.37
C MET A 276 14.52 -1.39 3.88
N LEU A 277 13.18 -1.40 3.87
CA LEU A 277 12.39 -0.20 4.16
C LEU A 277 11.71 -0.26 5.54
N ARG A 278 11.24 -1.45 5.96
CA ARG A 278 10.54 -1.60 7.24
C ARG A 278 11.48 -1.90 8.42
N THR A 279 12.79 -1.99 8.19
CA THR A 279 13.80 -2.09 9.25
C THR A 279 13.66 -0.89 10.21
N PRO A 280 13.53 -1.10 11.54
CA PRO A 280 13.09 -0.05 12.46
C PRO A 280 13.87 1.27 12.39
N TYR A 281 15.21 1.21 12.32
CA TYR A 281 16.00 2.44 12.23
C TYR A 281 15.86 3.13 10.86
N GLU A 282 15.79 2.36 9.78
CA GLU A 282 15.52 2.93 8.44
C GLU A 282 14.15 3.58 8.39
N ALA A 283 13.11 2.88 8.89
CA ALA A 283 11.75 3.40 8.96
C ALA A 283 11.67 4.68 9.83
N GLN A 284 12.39 4.71 10.96
CA GLN A 284 12.46 5.90 11.81
C GLN A 284 13.08 7.10 11.09
N VAL A 285 14.22 6.89 10.41
CA VAL A 285 14.88 7.96 9.62
C VAL A 285 13.95 8.48 8.51
N ALA A 286 13.24 7.55 7.84
CA ALA A 286 12.51 7.87 6.62
C ALA A 286 11.10 8.40 6.86
N ALA A 287 10.43 7.94 7.92
CA ALA A 287 9.02 8.23 8.14
C ALA A 287 8.73 9.16 9.33
N SER A 288 9.72 9.53 10.16
CA SER A 288 9.45 10.40 11.33
C SER A 288 8.78 11.71 10.94
N ASN A 289 9.23 12.34 9.86
CA ASN A 289 8.64 13.59 9.39
C ASN A 289 7.18 13.41 8.96
N LEU A 290 6.92 12.44 8.09
CA LEU A 290 5.56 12.13 7.64
C LEU A 290 4.64 11.77 8.81
N ALA A 291 5.12 10.96 9.75
CA ALA A 291 4.35 10.54 10.92
C ALA A 291 4.04 11.72 11.89
N ALA A 292 4.95 12.68 12.04
CA ALA A 292 4.71 13.88 12.84
C ALA A 292 3.61 14.74 12.21
N HIS A 293 3.67 14.96 10.88
CA HIS A 293 2.64 15.70 10.16
C HIS A 293 1.28 14.98 10.19
N LEU A 294 1.26 13.66 10.00
CA LEU A 294 0.06 12.84 10.12
C LEU A 294 -0.57 12.97 11.52
N ARG A 295 0.23 12.81 12.60
CA ARG A 295 -0.22 12.96 13.97
C ARG A 295 -0.85 14.34 14.21
N ASP A 296 -0.19 15.39 13.78
CA ASP A 296 -0.64 16.76 14.01
C ASP A 296 -1.92 17.05 13.19
N THR A 297 -2.04 16.51 11.99
CA THR A 297 -3.27 16.58 11.18
C THR A 297 -4.43 15.86 11.86
N ILE A 298 -4.20 14.67 12.43
CA ILE A 298 -5.21 13.91 13.18
C ILE A 298 -5.65 14.72 14.44
N LEU A 299 -4.70 15.32 15.17
CA LEU A 299 -5.00 16.15 16.32
C LEU A 299 -5.81 17.40 15.95
N SER A 300 -5.45 18.06 14.85
CA SER A 300 -6.18 19.21 14.30
C SER A 300 -7.61 18.81 13.95
N ALA A 301 -7.81 17.74 13.19
CA ALA A 301 -9.13 17.22 12.80
C ALA A 301 -10.00 16.82 14.01
N ALA A 302 -9.39 16.22 15.04
CA ALA A 302 -10.08 15.79 16.25
C ALA A 302 -10.52 16.96 17.13
N SER A 303 -9.67 17.99 17.27
CA SER A 303 -9.91 19.13 18.18
C SER A 303 -10.61 20.32 17.51
N GLY A 304 -10.44 20.47 16.18
CA GLY A 304 -10.83 21.67 15.43
C GLY A 304 -9.86 22.84 15.58
N ASN A 305 -8.69 22.62 16.21
CA ASN A 305 -7.66 23.65 16.41
C ASN A 305 -6.44 23.36 15.56
N ALA A 306 -5.84 24.40 14.98
CA ALA A 306 -4.62 24.27 14.21
C ALA A 306 -3.45 23.72 15.05
N THR A 307 -2.62 22.90 14.44
CA THR A 307 -1.42 22.31 15.03
C THR A 307 -0.17 22.69 14.22
N PRO A 308 1.05 22.61 14.81
CA PRO A 308 2.26 23.12 14.13
C PRO A 308 2.56 22.51 12.78
N HIS A 309 2.35 21.19 12.63
CA HIS A 309 2.71 20.44 11.43
C HIS A 309 1.48 19.86 10.70
N GLU A 310 0.29 20.46 10.88
CA GLU A 310 -0.89 19.99 10.15
C GLU A 310 -0.71 20.13 8.63
N LEU A 311 -1.25 19.17 7.89
CA LEU A 311 -1.32 19.18 6.44
C LEU A 311 -2.58 19.93 6.00
N GLY A 312 -2.43 20.85 5.05
CA GLY A 312 -3.51 21.74 4.68
C GLY A 312 -3.88 22.73 5.79
N THR A 313 -5.15 22.85 6.10
CA THR A 313 -5.71 23.73 7.13
C THR A 313 -6.80 23.01 7.93
N THR A 314 -7.24 23.58 9.04
CA THR A 314 -8.39 23.04 9.82
C THR A 314 -9.71 22.94 9.05
N ALA A 315 -9.80 23.59 7.88
CA ALA A 315 -10.96 23.50 6.98
C ALA A 315 -10.89 22.31 6.02
N ASP A 316 -9.72 21.65 5.92
CA ASP A 316 -9.53 20.51 5.04
C ASP A 316 -9.89 19.21 5.79
N HIS A 317 -10.84 18.47 5.24
CA HIS A 317 -11.37 17.25 5.84
C HIS A 317 -11.01 15.99 5.06
N PHE A 318 -10.59 16.14 3.80
CA PHE A 318 -10.03 15.07 2.99
C PHE A 318 -8.62 15.45 2.55
N ILE A 319 -7.62 14.79 3.12
CA ILE A 319 -6.20 15.04 2.89
C ILE A 319 -5.63 13.85 2.12
N LEU A 320 -5.01 14.10 0.97
CA LEU A 320 -4.41 13.06 0.14
C LEU A 320 -2.93 13.38 -0.11
N LEU A 321 -2.08 12.43 0.23
CA LEU A 321 -0.64 12.47 0.01
C LEU A 321 -0.26 11.42 -1.03
N ASP A 322 0.13 11.84 -2.23
CA ASP A 322 0.53 10.94 -3.31
C ASP A 322 2.05 10.77 -3.34
N GLY A 323 2.49 9.61 -2.89
CA GLY A 323 3.90 9.23 -2.79
C GLY A 323 4.23 7.93 -3.49
N HIS A 324 5.00 7.09 -2.78
CA HIS A 324 5.57 5.85 -3.29
C HIS A 324 5.23 4.68 -2.36
N ASP A 325 5.45 3.46 -2.85
CA ASP A 325 5.44 2.22 -2.07
C ASP A 325 6.36 2.29 -0.84
N SER A 326 7.52 2.94 -1.00
CA SER A 326 8.47 3.17 0.08
C SER A 326 7.87 4.00 1.24
N ASN A 327 7.03 5.00 0.95
CA ASN A 327 6.38 5.79 2.00
C ASN A 327 5.42 4.94 2.84
N LEU A 328 4.65 4.05 2.19
CA LEU A 328 3.77 3.10 2.88
C LEU A 328 4.59 2.11 3.72
N SER A 329 5.67 1.57 3.15
CA SER A 329 6.54 0.62 3.81
C SER A 329 7.27 1.23 5.01
N TRP A 330 7.83 2.43 4.88
CA TRP A 330 8.47 3.14 6.00
C TRP A 330 7.49 3.45 7.12
N LEU A 331 6.31 3.99 6.80
CA LEU A 331 5.31 4.30 7.81
C LEU A 331 4.80 3.01 8.48
N GLY A 332 4.57 1.96 7.69
CA GLY A 332 4.24 0.63 8.19
C GLY A 332 5.32 0.05 9.11
N GLY A 333 6.60 0.20 8.76
CA GLY A 333 7.73 -0.22 9.60
C GLY A 333 7.86 0.60 10.88
N LEU A 334 7.66 1.93 10.81
CA LEU A 334 7.74 2.83 11.95
C LEU A 334 6.67 2.57 13.01
N LEU A 335 5.42 2.36 12.56
CA LEU A 335 4.26 2.19 13.44
C LEU A 335 3.85 0.72 13.60
N HIS A 336 4.65 -0.23 13.09
CA HIS A 336 4.36 -1.66 13.09
C HIS A 336 2.98 -2.02 12.53
N LEU A 337 2.61 -1.37 11.42
CA LEU A 337 1.35 -1.62 10.72
C LEU A 337 1.54 -2.75 9.71
N ASP A 338 0.71 -3.77 9.78
CA ASP A 338 0.73 -4.89 8.86
C ASP A 338 -0.62 -5.09 8.20
N TRP A 339 -0.62 -5.54 6.95
CA TRP A 339 -1.82 -5.80 6.17
C TRP A 339 -1.70 -7.02 5.26
N LEU A 340 -2.83 -7.66 5.04
CA LEU A 340 -2.97 -8.73 4.06
C LEU A 340 -4.31 -8.55 3.35
N LEU A 341 -4.28 -8.44 2.04
CA LEU A 341 -5.46 -8.39 1.20
C LEU A 341 -5.60 -9.67 0.38
N PRO A 342 -6.83 -10.04 -0.03
CA PRO A 342 -7.03 -11.15 -0.93
C PRO A 342 -6.17 -11.01 -2.19
N ASP A 343 -5.63 -12.13 -2.66
CA ASP A 343 -4.81 -12.21 -3.88
C ASP A 343 -3.52 -11.38 -3.91
N GLN A 344 -3.06 -10.93 -2.75
CA GLN A 344 -1.81 -10.17 -2.61
C GLN A 344 -0.86 -10.84 -1.60
N THR A 345 0.41 -10.51 -1.69
CA THR A 345 1.41 -10.91 -0.70
C THR A 345 1.31 -10.05 0.56
N PHE A 346 1.80 -10.57 1.69
CA PHE A 346 1.82 -9.84 2.97
C PHE A 346 2.57 -8.51 2.84
N ASN A 347 1.95 -7.43 3.30
CA ASN A 347 2.47 -6.06 3.20
C ASN A 347 2.73 -5.56 1.75
N ALA A 348 2.02 -6.13 0.77
CA ALA A 348 2.11 -5.65 -0.62
C ALA A 348 1.60 -4.20 -0.74
N THR A 349 2.25 -3.47 -1.63
CA THR A 349 1.93 -2.07 -1.94
C THR A 349 1.73 -1.86 -3.44
N PRO A 350 0.69 -2.47 -4.06
CA PRO A 350 0.45 -2.33 -5.50
C PRO A 350 0.14 -0.87 -5.90
N PRO A 351 0.24 -0.51 -7.19
CA PRO A 351 -0.08 0.83 -7.67
C PRO A 351 -1.45 1.31 -7.19
N GLY A 352 -1.55 2.54 -6.67
CA GLY A 352 -2.77 3.13 -6.15
C GLY A 352 -3.21 2.66 -4.76
N SER A 353 -2.47 1.74 -4.12
CA SER A 353 -2.76 1.33 -2.73
C SER A 353 -2.49 2.43 -1.73
N ALA A 354 -3.20 2.43 -0.60
CA ALA A 354 -3.12 3.49 0.40
C ALA A 354 -3.28 3.00 1.84
N LEU A 355 -2.54 3.63 2.75
CA LEU A 355 -2.88 3.71 4.16
C LEU A 355 -3.88 4.87 4.35
N VAL A 356 -5.00 4.59 4.98
CA VAL A 356 -6.10 5.55 5.19
C VAL A 356 -6.38 5.66 6.68
N PHE A 357 -6.41 6.89 7.18
CA PHE A 357 -6.68 7.21 8.57
C PHE A 357 -8.02 7.96 8.64
N GLU A 358 -9.04 7.31 9.18
CA GLU A 358 -10.36 7.88 9.40
C GLU A 358 -10.44 8.42 10.82
N VAL A 359 -10.65 9.74 10.97
CA VAL A 359 -10.77 10.40 12.27
C VAL A 359 -12.25 10.59 12.58
N HIS A 360 -12.71 9.97 13.65
CA HIS A 360 -14.08 10.03 14.10
C HIS A 360 -14.20 10.80 15.43
N ARG A 361 -15.36 11.43 15.66
CA ARG A 361 -15.65 12.07 16.93
C ARG A 361 -17.04 11.65 17.41
N SER A 362 -17.13 11.16 18.63
CA SER A 362 -18.40 10.79 19.25
C SER A 362 -19.25 12.03 19.50
N ARG A 363 -20.52 11.99 19.08
CA ARG A 363 -21.51 13.04 19.32
C ARG A 363 -21.91 13.11 20.79
N THR A 364 -21.84 12.00 21.49
CA THR A 364 -22.30 11.89 22.88
C THR A 364 -21.21 12.24 23.87
N SER A 365 -20.01 11.66 23.74
CA SER A 365 -18.89 11.89 24.66
C SER A 365 -17.93 12.99 24.24
N GLY A 366 -17.93 13.36 22.95
CA GLY A 366 -16.93 14.27 22.38
C GLY A 366 -15.53 13.65 22.22
N SER A 367 -15.34 12.36 22.60
CA SER A 367 -14.07 11.67 22.40
C SER A 367 -13.79 11.45 20.92
N ALA A 368 -12.50 11.48 20.54
CA ALA A 368 -12.09 11.25 19.19
C ALA A 368 -11.31 9.94 19.07
N THR A 369 -11.57 9.21 17.98
CA THR A 369 -10.90 7.96 17.61
C THR A 369 -10.30 8.05 16.22
N VAL A 370 -9.29 7.24 15.95
CA VAL A 370 -8.73 7.02 14.63
C VAL A 370 -8.82 5.55 14.26
N GLN A 371 -9.33 5.27 13.07
CA GLN A 371 -9.30 3.94 12.46
C GLN A 371 -8.30 3.95 11.32
N VAL A 372 -7.44 2.94 11.29
CA VAL A 372 -6.44 2.78 10.22
C VAL A 372 -6.89 1.66 9.28
N LEU A 373 -6.89 1.96 7.99
CA LEU A 373 -7.27 1.02 6.94
C LEU A 373 -6.14 0.91 5.91
N PHE A 374 -6.01 -0.25 5.28
CA PHE A 374 -5.29 -0.37 4.01
C PHE A 374 -6.31 -0.61 2.90
N ILE A 375 -6.29 0.24 1.88
CA ILE A 375 -7.22 0.19 0.74
C ILE A 375 -6.42 -0.02 -0.54
N SER A 376 -6.82 -1.02 -1.33
CA SER A 376 -6.20 -1.30 -2.62
C SER A 376 -7.20 -1.90 -3.61
N GLN A 377 -7.12 -1.46 -4.86
CA GLN A 377 -7.71 -2.21 -5.96
C GLN A 377 -7.04 -3.58 -6.05
N THR A 378 -7.78 -4.61 -6.45
CA THR A 378 -7.15 -5.86 -6.87
C THR A 378 -6.35 -5.64 -8.15
N LEU A 379 -5.34 -6.48 -8.41
CA LEU A 379 -4.55 -6.34 -9.64
C LEU A 379 -5.43 -6.46 -10.89
N ASP A 380 -6.49 -7.28 -10.83
CA ASP A 380 -7.44 -7.46 -11.93
C ASP A 380 -8.34 -6.23 -12.10
N GLN A 381 -8.73 -5.55 -11.02
CA GLN A 381 -9.47 -4.28 -11.11
C GLN A 381 -8.64 -3.19 -11.78
N ILE A 382 -7.35 -3.11 -11.46
CA ILE A 382 -6.42 -2.16 -12.11
C ILE A 382 -6.27 -2.54 -13.58
N ARG A 383 -5.96 -3.83 -13.86
CA ARG A 383 -5.75 -4.37 -15.20
C ARG A 383 -6.91 -4.11 -16.14
N ASP A 384 -8.13 -4.42 -15.69
CA ASP A 384 -9.33 -4.41 -16.52
C ASP A 384 -10.08 -3.06 -16.45
N LEU A 385 -9.58 -2.09 -15.69
CA LEU A 385 -10.23 -0.80 -15.42
C LEU A 385 -11.68 -0.98 -14.95
N ARG A 386 -11.90 -1.89 -14.00
CA ARG A 386 -13.25 -2.19 -13.51
C ARG A 386 -13.82 -1.04 -12.70
N PRO A 387 -15.09 -0.65 -12.91
CA PRO A 387 -15.76 0.32 -12.05
C PRO A 387 -15.84 -0.18 -10.61
N LEU A 388 -15.42 0.65 -9.65
CA LEU A 388 -15.32 0.26 -8.23
C LEU A 388 -16.62 0.51 -7.47
N THR A 389 -17.71 -0.14 -7.91
CA THR A 389 -19.06 0.05 -7.36
C THR A 389 -19.70 -1.29 -6.97
N GLY A 390 -20.65 -1.26 -6.05
CA GLY A 390 -21.39 -2.46 -5.66
C GLY A 390 -20.49 -3.57 -5.13
N ALA A 391 -20.49 -4.73 -5.80
CA ALA A 391 -19.65 -5.88 -5.44
C ALA A 391 -18.18 -5.73 -5.87
N GLU A 392 -17.89 -4.85 -6.81
CA GLU A 392 -16.54 -4.59 -7.35
C GLU A 392 -15.79 -3.52 -6.53
N ARG A 393 -15.99 -3.48 -5.22
CA ARG A 393 -15.26 -2.53 -4.35
C ARG A 393 -13.80 -2.91 -4.25
N PRO A 394 -12.89 -1.94 -4.03
CA PRO A 394 -11.51 -2.23 -3.65
C PRO A 394 -11.47 -3.09 -2.38
N SER A 395 -10.40 -3.84 -2.22
CA SER A 395 -10.14 -4.55 -0.97
C SER A 395 -9.81 -3.58 0.15
N ILE A 396 -10.38 -3.79 1.33
CA ILE A 396 -10.19 -2.95 2.53
C ILE A 396 -9.83 -3.85 3.70
N ALA A 397 -8.69 -3.60 4.33
CA ALA A 397 -8.28 -4.27 5.55
C ALA A 397 -8.19 -3.26 6.70
N PRO A 398 -8.97 -3.41 7.77
CA PRO A 398 -8.72 -2.70 9.03
C PRO A 398 -7.36 -3.13 9.59
N ILE A 399 -6.55 -2.15 10.03
CA ILE A 399 -5.21 -2.39 10.53
C ILE A 399 -5.19 -2.28 12.05
N PHE A 400 -4.58 -3.26 12.70
CA PHE A 400 -4.27 -3.21 14.12
C PHE A 400 -3.03 -2.35 14.36
N VAL A 401 -3.15 -1.30 15.17
CA VAL A 401 -2.03 -0.44 15.60
C VAL A 401 -1.55 -0.93 16.96
N PRO A 402 -0.35 -1.53 17.06
CA PRO A 402 0.18 -2.02 18.32
C PRO A 402 0.28 -0.92 19.39
N GLY A 403 -0.17 -1.23 20.59
CA GLY A 403 -0.16 -0.28 21.72
C GLY A 403 -1.31 0.72 21.74
N CYS A 404 -2.25 0.62 20.78
CA CYS A 404 -3.36 1.57 20.68
C CYS A 404 -4.71 0.90 20.34
N SER A 405 -4.75 0.01 19.34
CA SER A 405 -6.00 -0.54 18.82
C SER A 405 -6.83 -1.27 19.86
N GLY A 406 -8.13 -0.96 19.87
CA GLY A 406 -9.16 -1.69 20.61
C GLY A 406 -9.51 -3.02 19.93
N VAL A 407 -10.74 -3.49 20.20
CA VAL A 407 -11.21 -4.80 19.75
C VAL A 407 -11.62 -4.82 18.27
N ALA A 408 -11.58 -6.04 17.69
CA ALA A 408 -12.12 -6.30 16.36
C ALA A 408 -13.63 -5.94 16.28
N PRO A 409 -14.15 -5.62 15.09
CA PRO A 409 -13.44 -5.65 13.78
C PRO A 409 -12.78 -4.32 13.39
N ALA A 410 -13.09 -3.22 14.06
CA ALA A 410 -12.67 -1.88 13.60
C ALA A 410 -11.25 -1.52 14.04
N TYR A 411 -10.77 -2.08 15.16
CA TYR A 411 -9.45 -1.77 15.73
C TYR A 411 -9.21 -0.27 15.99
N GLU A 412 -10.27 0.47 16.31
CA GLU A 412 -10.16 1.90 16.59
C GLU A 412 -9.21 2.18 17.75
N CYS A 413 -8.47 3.28 17.64
CA CYS A 413 -7.62 3.85 18.67
C CYS A 413 -8.24 5.15 19.17
N SER A 414 -8.10 5.50 20.47
CA SER A 414 -8.28 6.89 20.85
C SER A 414 -7.18 7.76 20.20
N VAL A 415 -7.52 8.99 19.80
CA VAL A 415 -6.53 9.93 19.24
C VAL A 415 -5.38 10.19 20.23
N GLU A 416 -5.68 10.17 21.53
CA GLU A 416 -4.67 10.32 22.58
C GLU A 416 -3.65 9.16 22.55
N GLU A 417 -4.11 7.90 22.53
CA GLU A 417 -3.20 6.74 22.51
C GLU A 417 -2.44 6.66 21.18
N PHE A 418 -3.09 6.94 20.05
CA PHE A 418 -2.42 7.02 18.74
C PHE A 418 -1.30 8.06 18.77
N THR A 419 -1.56 9.24 19.37
CA THR A 419 -0.56 10.28 19.53
C THR A 419 0.64 9.80 20.37
N LYS A 420 0.40 9.05 21.44
CA LYS A 420 1.48 8.45 22.25
C LYS A 420 2.30 7.44 21.44
N VAL A 421 1.64 6.58 20.66
CA VAL A 421 2.33 5.61 19.77
C VAL A 421 3.24 6.36 18.79
N VAL A 422 2.72 7.35 18.07
CA VAL A 422 3.54 8.13 17.12
C VAL A 422 4.69 8.84 17.81
N ASN A 423 4.43 9.52 18.94
CA ASN A 423 5.47 10.23 19.69
C ASN A 423 6.61 9.33 20.18
N SER A 424 6.30 8.06 20.51
CA SER A 424 7.31 7.09 20.92
C SER A 424 8.13 6.51 19.74
N ALA A 425 7.54 6.51 18.54
CA ALA A 425 8.15 5.94 17.35
C ALA A 425 9.06 6.93 16.60
N ILE A 426 8.68 8.20 16.53
CA ILE A 426 9.42 9.22 15.78
C ILE A 426 10.72 9.64 16.46
N ASP A 427 11.67 10.08 15.64
CA ASP A 427 12.87 10.81 16.10
C ASP A 427 12.77 12.25 15.62
N ASN A 428 12.60 13.16 16.56
CA ASN A 428 12.40 14.59 16.28
C ASN A 428 13.58 15.24 15.53
N ARG A 429 14.76 14.62 15.49
CA ARG A 429 15.88 15.10 14.66
C ARG A 429 15.59 15.04 13.17
N PHE A 430 14.63 14.21 12.76
CA PHE A 430 14.21 14.04 11.37
C PHE A 430 12.91 14.77 11.03
N VAL A 431 12.28 15.41 12.01
CA VAL A 431 11.07 16.21 11.79
C VAL A 431 11.50 17.62 11.36
N VAL A 432 10.89 18.10 10.28
CA VAL A 432 11.12 19.44 9.75
C VAL A 432 9.80 20.14 9.54
N ASP A 433 9.79 21.47 9.78
CA ASP A 433 8.62 22.27 9.48
C ASP A 433 8.32 22.21 7.99
N SER A 434 7.06 21.97 7.64
CA SER A 434 6.62 22.17 6.26
C SER A 434 6.71 23.66 5.97
N PRO A 435 7.39 24.06 4.90
CA PRO A 435 7.29 25.44 4.44
C PRO A 435 5.85 25.67 4.01
N LYS A 436 5.17 26.58 4.71
CA LYS A 436 3.83 27.06 4.40
C LYS A 436 3.82 27.85 3.09
#